data_d289c10dcbacebcb0d93d68b17ca8af3
#
_entry.id   d289c10dcbacebcb0d93d68b17ca8af3
#
_cell.length_a   1.000
_cell.length_b   1.000
_cell.length_c   1.000
_cell.angle_alpha   90.00
_cell.angle_beta   90.00
_cell.angle_gamma   90.00
#
_symmetry.space_group_name_H-M   'P 1'
#
loop_
_entity.id
_entity.type
_entity.pdbx_description
1 polymer ?
#
loop_
_entity_poly.entity_id
_entity_poly.type
_entity_poly.pdbx_seq_one_letter_code
_entity_poly.pdbx_strand_id
1 'polypeptide(L)'
;MKAGWTGAICMLVSLNSHGEAIENCSEIESASQRLACYDSHSDKIKTELDSDYFSEKLGIQPYHSNYVLPVSYHNSNNYYDPKLLFNSKEDDVDIDNLELKLQISFRLPIFSDLVLPHDSVSFAYTQTSFWQLYNRDASKPFRENTYEPELIWQQDYIHNEEGILFNLPLKSFAISFNHQSNGRSSNLSLGWNRLMFNWTFARDNLTVSFKPWIRMPDDDISTRYKQTDDYMGHFELFTGYKMNRHLFSSTIRNNLKTDGNKGYLELNWAFPIKKIGFKGFVQYSYGYGESLIDYRHKVSRLSLGVLLASWQ
;
A
#
# COMPACT_ATOMS: atom_id res chain seq x y z
N MET A 1 0.79 -5.36 -58.11
CA MET A 1 2.22 -5.46 -57.80
C MET A 1 2.39 -5.62 -56.31
N LYS A 2 3.01 -6.70 -55.92
CA LYS A 2 3.29 -7.19 -54.58
C LYS A 2 4.35 -6.39 -53.85
N ALA A 3 4.24 -6.20 -52.55
CA ALA A 3 5.29 -6.22 -51.52
C ALA A 3 4.58 -5.92 -50.19
N GLY A 4 4.39 -6.72 -49.23
CA GLY A 4 5.13 -7.72 -48.52
C GLY A 4 6.14 -7.13 -47.54
N TRP A 5 5.71 -6.79 -46.28
CA TRP A 5 6.65 -6.59 -45.17
C TRP A 5 6.12 -7.30 -43.92
N THR A 6 6.60 -8.53 -43.78
CA THR A 6 6.62 -9.27 -42.53
C THR A 6 7.97 -9.01 -41.87
N GLY A 7 7.98 -8.28 -40.77
CA GLY A 7 9.14 -8.11 -39.92
C GLY A 7 8.79 -8.54 -38.50
N ALA A 8 8.89 -9.85 -38.25
CA ALA A 8 8.87 -10.39 -36.89
C ALA A 8 10.19 -10.08 -36.21
N ILE A 9 10.19 -9.14 -35.25
CA ILE A 9 11.31 -8.92 -34.34
C ILE A 9 11.22 -10.01 -33.27
N CYS A 10 12.03 -11.04 -33.45
CA CYS A 10 12.30 -12.06 -32.45
C CYS A 10 13.34 -11.46 -31.48
N MET A 11 12.89 -10.84 -30.35
CA MET A 11 13.81 -10.52 -29.25
C MET A 11 14.19 -11.81 -28.55
N LEU A 12 15.40 -12.29 -28.88
CA LEU A 12 16.10 -13.29 -28.08
C LEU A 12 16.51 -12.63 -26.76
N VAL A 13 15.73 -12.86 -25.72
CA VAL A 13 16.14 -12.64 -24.34
C VAL A 13 17.18 -13.73 -24.05
N SER A 14 18.46 -13.37 -24.06
CA SER A 14 19.52 -14.20 -23.53
C SER A 14 19.37 -14.24 -22.00
N LEU A 15 18.78 -15.30 -21.49
CA LEU A 15 18.82 -15.66 -20.09
C LEU A 15 20.29 -16.01 -19.75
N ASN A 16 21.04 -15.04 -19.23
CA ASN A 16 22.26 -15.32 -18.52
C ASN A 16 21.87 -15.97 -17.19
N SER A 17 21.78 -17.28 -17.18
CA SER A 17 21.74 -18.07 -15.96
C SER A 17 23.13 -17.98 -15.30
N HIS A 18 23.32 -17.05 -14.39
CA HIS A 18 24.33 -17.19 -13.36
C HIS A 18 23.78 -18.24 -12.38
N GLY A 19 23.93 -19.51 -12.75
CA GLY A 19 23.85 -20.60 -11.80
C GLY A 19 25.06 -20.45 -10.89
N GLU A 20 24.91 -19.84 -9.73
CA GLU A 20 25.82 -20.09 -8.62
C GLU A 20 25.86 -21.61 -8.43
N ALA A 21 27.06 -22.17 -8.52
CA ALA A 21 27.28 -23.59 -8.29
C ALA A 21 26.76 -23.92 -6.89
N ILE A 22 25.66 -24.65 -6.84
CA ILE A 22 25.20 -25.26 -5.60
C ILE A 22 26.35 -26.18 -5.21
N GLU A 23 27.10 -25.79 -4.18
CA GLU A 23 28.09 -26.65 -3.57
C GLU A 23 27.41 -27.97 -3.26
N ASN A 24 27.89 -29.05 -3.89
CA ASN A 24 27.24 -30.34 -3.77
C ASN A 24 27.57 -30.93 -2.41
N CYS A 25 26.81 -30.59 -1.39
CA CYS A 25 26.99 -31.08 -0.02
C CYS A 25 27.10 -32.59 0.05
N SER A 26 26.61 -33.33 -0.95
CA SER A 26 26.69 -34.78 -1.03
C SER A 26 28.10 -35.32 -1.27
N GLU A 27 29.02 -34.51 -1.79
CA GLU A 27 30.42 -34.90 -2.06
C GLU A 27 31.34 -34.75 -0.86
N ILE A 28 30.86 -34.16 0.25
CA ILE A 28 31.62 -34.00 1.49
C ILE A 28 31.69 -35.33 2.22
N GLU A 29 32.89 -35.90 2.37
CA GLU A 29 33.09 -37.20 3.04
C GLU A 29 32.74 -37.20 4.54
N SER A 30 33.04 -36.09 5.24
CA SER A 30 32.73 -35.95 6.66
C SER A 30 31.26 -35.72 6.91
N ALA A 31 30.59 -36.61 7.65
CA ALA A 31 29.18 -36.48 7.96
C ALA A 31 28.80 -35.22 8.72
N SER A 32 29.66 -34.71 9.61
CA SER A 32 29.42 -33.48 10.36
C SER A 32 29.57 -32.22 9.48
N GLN A 33 30.53 -32.19 8.55
CA GLN A 33 30.71 -31.09 7.60
C GLN A 33 29.60 -31.09 6.54
N ARG A 34 29.17 -32.27 6.10
CA ARG A 34 28.04 -32.43 5.18
C ARG A 34 26.74 -31.93 5.80
N LEU A 35 26.48 -32.26 7.08
CA LEU A 35 25.33 -31.75 7.81
C LEU A 35 25.39 -30.23 7.95
N ALA A 36 26.53 -29.66 8.33
CA ALA A 36 26.72 -28.21 8.42
C ALA A 36 26.51 -27.50 7.07
N CYS A 37 26.91 -28.15 5.96
CA CYS A 37 26.64 -27.65 4.61
C CYS A 37 25.13 -27.61 4.31
N TYR A 38 24.40 -28.68 4.59
CA TYR A 38 22.94 -28.70 4.41
C TYR A 38 22.22 -27.72 5.34
N ASP A 39 22.66 -27.58 6.59
CA ASP A 39 22.07 -26.62 7.55
C ASP A 39 22.30 -25.18 7.08
N SER A 40 23.49 -24.84 6.58
CA SER A 40 23.77 -23.50 6.02
C SER A 40 22.95 -23.20 4.75
N HIS A 41 22.70 -24.22 3.91
CA HIS A 41 21.81 -24.07 2.75
C HIS A 41 20.33 -23.95 3.17
N SER A 42 19.92 -24.70 4.19
CA SER A 42 18.54 -24.61 4.71
C SER A 42 18.26 -23.26 5.37
N ASP A 43 19.25 -22.65 6.02
CA ASP A 43 19.13 -21.32 6.60
C ASP A 43 19.15 -20.22 5.50
N LYS A 44 19.92 -20.38 4.44
CA LYS A 44 19.81 -19.53 3.24
C LYS A 44 18.43 -19.66 2.60
N ILE A 45 17.93 -20.86 2.39
CA ILE A 45 16.58 -21.10 1.83
C ILE A 45 15.49 -20.54 2.75
N LYS A 46 15.64 -20.62 4.07
CA LYS A 46 14.69 -19.97 5.00
C LYS A 46 14.75 -18.47 4.96
N THR A 47 15.91 -17.88 4.71
CA THR A 47 16.08 -16.43 4.54
C THR A 47 15.57 -15.95 3.18
N GLU A 48 15.71 -16.79 2.13
CA GLU A 48 15.21 -16.51 0.76
C GLU A 48 13.70 -16.73 0.59
N LEU A 49 13.04 -17.50 1.46
CA LEU A 49 11.57 -17.62 1.47
C LEU A 49 10.86 -16.40 2.12
N ASP A 50 11.61 -15.53 2.80
CA ASP A 50 11.11 -14.27 3.34
C ASP A 50 11.22 -13.15 2.29
N SER A 51 10.10 -12.74 1.72
CA SER A 51 9.87 -11.54 0.91
C SER A 51 10.70 -11.37 -0.39
N ASP A 52 11.94 -11.86 -0.44
CA ASP A 52 12.88 -11.60 -1.54
C ASP A 52 12.59 -12.42 -2.79
N TYR A 53 11.99 -13.61 -2.67
CA TYR A 53 11.71 -14.48 -3.83
C TYR A 53 10.75 -13.85 -4.84
N PHE A 54 9.70 -13.15 -4.36
CA PHE A 54 8.78 -12.44 -5.25
C PHE A 54 9.37 -11.14 -5.79
N SER A 55 10.20 -10.44 -4.99
CA SER A 55 10.84 -9.20 -5.41
C SER A 55 11.93 -9.44 -6.45
N GLU A 56 12.74 -10.47 -6.30
CA GLU A 56 13.86 -10.76 -7.19
C GLU A 56 13.41 -11.34 -8.54
N LYS A 57 12.37 -12.19 -8.54
CA LYS A 57 11.94 -12.89 -9.76
C LYS A 57 10.85 -12.16 -10.55
N LEU A 58 9.98 -11.39 -9.90
CA LEU A 58 8.89 -10.63 -10.51
C LEU A 58 9.06 -9.11 -10.38
N GLY A 59 10.06 -8.64 -9.63
CA GLY A 59 10.27 -7.21 -9.36
C GLY A 59 9.16 -6.59 -8.52
N ILE A 60 8.23 -7.38 -7.97
CA ILE A 60 7.12 -6.88 -7.16
C ILE A 60 7.63 -6.52 -5.76
N GLN A 61 7.41 -5.29 -5.36
CA GLN A 61 7.81 -4.76 -4.05
C GLN A 61 6.57 -4.33 -3.26
N PRO A 62 6.58 -4.43 -1.91
CA PRO A 62 5.57 -3.76 -1.10
C PRO A 62 5.63 -2.24 -1.34
N TYR A 63 4.45 -1.61 -1.52
CA TYR A 63 4.37 -0.15 -1.70
C TYR A 63 3.89 0.53 -0.42
N HIS A 64 2.71 0.16 0.06
CA HIS A 64 2.23 0.48 1.40
C HIS A 64 2.20 -0.78 2.27
N SER A 65 1.81 -0.63 3.53
CA SER A 65 1.65 -1.77 4.43
C SER A 65 0.61 -2.76 3.93
N ASN A 66 0.97 -4.05 3.91
CA ASN A 66 0.06 -5.15 3.61
C ASN A 66 -0.37 -5.79 4.92
N TYR A 67 -1.66 -5.75 5.23
CA TYR A 67 -2.16 -6.23 6.52
C TYR A 67 -3.53 -6.90 6.42
N VAL A 68 -3.82 -7.72 7.40
CA VAL A 68 -5.15 -8.26 7.67
C VAL A 68 -5.49 -7.99 9.14
N LEU A 69 -6.57 -7.25 9.37
CA LEU A 69 -7.05 -6.82 10.68
C LEU A 69 -8.44 -7.44 10.94
N PRO A 70 -8.49 -8.67 11.45
CA PRO A 70 -9.76 -9.37 11.70
C PRO A 70 -10.64 -8.64 12.71
N VAL A 71 -10.04 -7.99 13.69
CA VAL A 71 -10.76 -7.20 14.68
C VAL A 71 -10.59 -5.73 14.36
N SER A 72 -11.59 -5.14 13.74
CA SER A 72 -11.62 -3.73 13.36
C SER A 72 -12.94 -3.12 13.79
N TYR A 73 -12.92 -2.42 14.93
CA TYR A 73 -14.11 -1.80 15.51
C TYR A 73 -14.15 -0.30 15.21
N HIS A 74 -15.29 0.17 14.71
CA HIS A 74 -15.52 1.59 14.41
C HIS A 74 -16.80 2.11 15.08
N ASN A 75 -16.80 3.43 15.32
CA ASN A 75 -17.93 4.11 15.96
C ASN A 75 -18.80 4.88 14.95
N SER A 76 -18.71 4.58 13.67
CA SER A 76 -19.55 5.28 12.69
C SER A 76 -21.01 4.88 12.85
N ASN A 77 -21.89 5.86 12.80
CA ASN A 77 -23.31 5.60 12.64
C ASN A 77 -23.56 5.11 11.21
N ASN A 78 -24.62 4.35 11.03
CA ASN A 78 -25.03 3.88 9.70
C ASN A 78 -25.51 5.06 8.84
N TYR A 79 -24.58 5.66 8.07
CA TYR A 79 -24.87 6.84 7.23
C TYR A 79 -25.53 6.48 5.91
N TYR A 80 -25.51 5.20 5.54
CA TYR A 80 -26.11 4.70 4.32
C TYR A 80 -27.21 3.69 4.67
N ASP A 81 -28.23 3.66 3.82
CA ASP A 81 -29.22 2.59 3.85
C ASP A 81 -28.51 1.25 3.54
N PRO A 82 -28.47 0.30 4.49
CA PRO A 82 -27.80 -0.98 4.28
C PRO A 82 -28.38 -1.76 3.10
N LYS A 83 -29.67 -1.61 2.80
CA LYS A 83 -30.30 -2.24 1.65
C LYS A 83 -29.69 -1.77 0.33
N LEU A 84 -29.48 -0.45 0.21
CA LEU A 84 -28.81 0.12 -0.96
C LEU A 84 -27.35 -0.28 -1.03
N LEU A 85 -26.67 -0.30 0.12
CA LEU A 85 -25.25 -0.61 0.22
C LEU A 85 -24.95 -2.07 -0.16
N PHE A 86 -25.78 -3.00 0.30
CA PHE A 86 -25.58 -4.44 0.10
C PHE A 86 -26.47 -5.04 -0.98
N ASN A 87 -27.31 -4.21 -1.64
CA ASN A 87 -28.31 -4.67 -2.59
C ASN A 87 -29.22 -5.76 -1.99
N SER A 88 -29.54 -5.62 -0.69
CA SER A 88 -30.35 -6.57 0.05
C SER A 88 -31.84 -6.28 -0.15
N LYS A 89 -32.64 -7.32 -0.18
CA LYS A 89 -34.11 -7.25 -0.18
C LYS A 89 -34.71 -7.40 1.22
N GLU A 90 -33.88 -7.71 2.20
CA GLU A 90 -34.31 -7.92 3.59
C GLU A 90 -34.49 -6.59 4.31
N ASP A 91 -35.49 -6.50 5.17
CA ASP A 91 -35.88 -5.24 5.83
C ASP A 91 -35.00 -4.90 7.04
N ASP A 92 -34.35 -5.88 7.67
CA ASP A 92 -33.64 -5.75 8.94
C ASP A 92 -32.10 -5.93 8.79
N VAL A 93 -31.53 -5.39 7.70
CA VAL A 93 -30.07 -5.45 7.51
C VAL A 93 -29.40 -4.20 8.05
N ASP A 94 -28.56 -4.36 9.05
CA ASP A 94 -27.73 -3.30 9.62
C ASP A 94 -26.23 -3.46 9.27
N ILE A 95 -25.45 -2.41 9.48
CA ILE A 95 -24.00 -2.44 9.37
C ILE A 95 -23.41 -2.69 10.76
N ASP A 96 -22.66 -3.79 10.89
CA ASP A 96 -21.95 -4.09 12.13
C ASP A 96 -20.77 -3.12 12.35
N ASN A 97 -20.60 -2.69 13.59
CA ASN A 97 -19.45 -1.86 13.99
C ASN A 97 -18.13 -2.66 14.03
N LEU A 98 -18.22 -3.99 14.07
CA LEU A 98 -17.08 -4.89 14.00
C LEU A 98 -16.97 -5.49 12.61
N GLU A 99 -15.86 -5.23 11.94
CA GLU A 99 -15.59 -5.75 10.59
C GLU A 99 -14.13 -6.20 10.46
N LEU A 100 -13.80 -6.84 9.37
CA LEU A 100 -12.42 -7.13 8.97
C LEU A 100 -11.95 -6.00 8.03
N LYS A 101 -10.79 -5.39 8.33
CA LYS A 101 -10.10 -4.46 7.43
C LYS A 101 -8.87 -5.15 6.86
N LEU A 102 -8.66 -5.06 5.55
CA LEU A 102 -7.46 -5.58 4.91
C LEU A 102 -6.93 -4.60 3.87
N GLN A 103 -5.61 -4.63 3.67
CA GLN A 103 -4.94 -3.87 2.63
C GLN A 103 -3.91 -4.73 1.91
N ILE A 104 -3.93 -4.65 0.59
CA ILE A 104 -2.92 -5.21 -0.29
C ILE A 104 -2.34 -4.07 -1.09
N SER A 105 -1.02 -3.95 -1.11
CA SER A 105 -0.34 -2.88 -1.82
C SER A 105 1.01 -3.36 -2.36
N PHE A 106 1.23 -3.12 -3.65
CA PHE A 106 2.47 -3.48 -4.30
C PHE A 106 2.90 -2.43 -5.32
N ARG A 107 4.17 -2.45 -5.65
CA ARG A 107 4.79 -1.65 -6.69
C ARG A 107 5.56 -2.57 -7.63
N LEU A 108 5.39 -2.36 -8.93
CA LEU A 108 6.09 -3.07 -9.99
C LEU A 108 6.96 -2.07 -10.76
N PRO A 109 8.28 -2.11 -10.66
CA PRO A 109 9.18 -1.33 -11.50
C PRO A 109 9.01 -1.74 -12.97
N ILE A 110 8.90 -0.75 -13.87
CA ILE A 110 8.73 -0.98 -15.32
C ILE A 110 10.01 -0.59 -16.04
N PHE A 111 10.57 0.58 -15.70
CA PHE A 111 11.80 1.12 -16.30
C PHE A 111 12.70 1.67 -15.20
N SER A 112 14.02 1.60 -15.41
CA SER A 112 15.05 2.21 -14.58
C SER A 112 16.01 2.99 -15.47
N ASP A 113 16.59 4.07 -14.94
CA ASP A 113 17.56 4.94 -15.63
C ASP A 113 17.03 5.44 -16.99
N LEU A 114 15.74 5.85 -17.03
CA LEU A 114 15.05 6.21 -18.27
C LEU A 114 15.40 7.62 -18.75
N VAL A 115 15.41 8.60 -17.86
CA VAL A 115 15.62 10.03 -18.17
C VAL A 115 16.85 10.54 -17.43
N LEU A 116 17.01 10.19 -16.18
CA LEU A 116 18.10 10.58 -15.29
C LEU A 116 18.73 9.34 -14.65
N PRO A 117 20.02 9.38 -14.28
CA PRO A 117 20.62 8.31 -13.49
C PRO A 117 19.84 8.09 -12.18
N HIS A 118 19.53 6.84 -11.89
CA HIS A 118 18.76 6.43 -10.70
C HIS A 118 17.30 6.90 -10.68
N ASP A 119 16.72 7.20 -11.85
CA ASP A 119 15.27 7.34 -11.95
C ASP A 119 14.59 6.00 -12.24
N SER A 120 13.30 5.94 -11.98
CA SER A 120 12.49 4.78 -12.29
C SER A 120 11.05 5.16 -12.62
N VAL A 121 10.44 4.36 -13.50
CA VAL A 121 8.99 4.38 -13.73
C VAL A 121 8.40 3.08 -13.20
N SER A 122 7.36 3.18 -12.41
CA SER A 122 6.73 2.02 -11.76
C SER A 122 5.21 2.15 -11.83
N PHE A 123 4.56 0.99 -11.88
CA PHE A 123 3.13 0.86 -11.59
C PHE A 123 2.96 0.43 -10.13
N ALA A 124 2.07 1.09 -9.42
CA ALA A 124 1.68 0.67 -8.08
C ALA A 124 0.18 0.46 -8.01
N TYR A 125 -0.23 -0.41 -7.11
CA TYR A 125 -1.63 -0.70 -6.84
C TYR A 125 -1.85 -0.89 -5.36
N THR A 126 -2.87 -0.21 -4.83
CA THR A 126 -3.32 -0.39 -3.45
C THR A 126 -4.80 -0.69 -3.45
N GLN A 127 -5.18 -1.71 -2.70
CA GLN A 127 -6.58 -2.02 -2.40
C GLN A 127 -6.77 -2.06 -0.90
N THR A 128 -7.77 -1.31 -0.42
CA THR A 128 -8.23 -1.38 0.96
C THR A 128 -9.67 -1.87 0.96
N SER A 129 -9.95 -2.87 1.79
CA SER A 129 -11.27 -3.49 1.86
C SER A 129 -11.76 -3.52 3.30
N PHE A 130 -13.05 -3.22 3.46
CA PHE A 130 -13.79 -3.30 4.71
C PHE A 130 -14.86 -4.36 4.55
N TRP A 131 -14.72 -5.46 5.28
CA TRP A 131 -15.53 -6.67 5.10
C TRP A 131 -16.36 -6.94 6.34
N GLN A 132 -17.67 -6.96 6.19
CA GLN A 132 -18.65 -7.31 7.22
C GLN A 132 -18.64 -8.84 7.48
N LEU A 133 -17.46 -9.39 7.75
CA LEU A 133 -17.22 -10.84 7.90
C LEU A 133 -18.12 -11.49 8.96
N TYR A 134 -18.47 -10.73 10.00
CA TYR A 134 -19.24 -11.22 11.15
C TYR A 134 -20.74 -11.00 10.99
N ASN A 135 -21.15 -10.16 10.04
CA ASN A 135 -22.55 -9.80 9.77
C ASN A 135 -23.22 -10.95 9.02
N ARG A 136 -24.00 -11.75 9.76
CA ARG A 136 -24.70 -12.92 9.20
C ARG A 136 -25.97 -12.51 8.47
N ASP A 137 -26.62 -11.47 8.93
CA ASP A 137 -27.92 -11.01 8.40
C ASP A 137 -27.75 -10.40 7.00
N ALA A 138 -26.61 -9.74 6.75
CA ALA A 138 -26.23 -9.22 5.44
C ALA A 138 -25.48 -10.23 4.55
N SER A 139 -25.41 -11.52 4.89
CA SER A 139 -24.65 -12.53 4.13
C SER A 139 -23.16 -12.20 3.96
N LYS A 140 -22.54 -11.51 4.94
CA LYS A 140 -21.12 -11.17 5.02
C LYS A 140 -20.56 -10.40 3.82
N PRO A 141 -21.15 -9.28 3.40
CA PRO A 141 -20.70 -8.53 2.23
C PRO A 141 -19.47 -7.70 2.51
N PHE A 142 -18.76 -7.27 1.45
CA PHE A 142 -17.84 -6.14 1.55
C PHE A 142 -18.66 -4.85 1.68
N ARG A 143 -18.43 -4.10 2.77
CA ARG A 143 -19.02 -2.78 2.97
C ARG A 143 -18.42 -1.77 2.01
N GLU A 144 -17.11 -1.82 1.82
CA GLU A 144 -16.38 -0.96 0.89
C GLU A 144 -15.11 -1.65 0.39
N ASN A 145 -14.79 -1.37 -0.86
CA ASN A 145 -13.48 -1.63 -1.45
C ASN A 145 -12.99 -0.33 -2.08
N THR A 146 -11.76 0.03 -1.85
CA THR A 146 -11.10 1.15 -2.51
C THR A 146 -9.97 0.60 -3.35
N TYR A 147 -9.95 0.95 -4.63
CA TYR A 147 -8.96 0.56 -5.63
C TYR A 147 -8.16 1.79 -6.01
N GLU A 148 -6.84 1.68 -5.96
CA GLU A 148 -5.94 2.81 -6.14
C GLU A 148 -4.73 2.42 -7.01
N PRO A 149 -4.91 2.33 -8.36
CA PRO A 149 -3.80 2.24 -9.30
C PRO A 149 -3.06 3.57 -9.40
N GLU A 150 -1.72 3.49 -9.53
CA GLU A 150 -0.83 4.64 -9.57
C GLU A 150 0.32 4.40 -10.55
N LEU A 151 0.61 5.38 -11.41
CA LEU A 151 1.80 5.42 -12.25
C LEU A 151 2.77 6.42 -11.66
N ILE A 152 4.00 5.98 -11.35
CA ILE A 152 4.98 6.73 -10.57
C ILE A 152 6.25 6.90 -11.40
N TRP A 153 6.71 8.12 -11.59
CA TRP A 153 8.10 8.43 -11.88
C TRP A 153 8.80 8.88 -10.61
N GLN A 154 9.95 8.31 -10.30
CA GLN A 154 10.72 8.60 -9.08
C GLN A 154 12.19 8.80 -9.42
N GLN A 155 12.80 9.82 -8.82
CA GLN A 155 14.22 10.08 -8.79
C GLN A 155 14.76 9.76 -7.40
N ASP A 156 15.76 8.88 -7.32
CA ASP A 156 16.46 8.56 -6.09
C ASP A 156 17.75 9.35 -5.94
N TYR A 157 18.04 9.81 -4.71
CA TYR A 157 19.23 10.57 -4.34
C TYR A 157 20.12 9.73 -3.40
N ILE A 158 20.75 8.70 -3.96
CA ILE A 158 21.46 7.64 -3.22
C ILE A 158 22.59 8.20 -2.36
N HIS A 159 23.33 9.20 -2.85
CA HIS A 159 24.50 9.78 -2.18
C HIS A 159 24.21 11.09 -1.43
N ASN A 160 22.96 11.46 -1.30
CA ASN A 160 22.62 12.69 -0.58
C ASN A 160 22.60 12.43 0.92
N GLU A 161 23.60 12.99 1.63
CA GLU A 161 23.70 12.92 3.09
C GLU A 161 23.47 14.29 3.76
N GLU A 162 23.31 15.36 2.97
CA GLU A 162 23.01 16.68 3.49
C GLU A 162 21.59 16.76 4.05
N GLY A 163 21.48 17.23 5.28
CA GLY A 163 20.20 17.41 5.95
C GLY A 163 19.50 18.68 5.45
N ILE A 164 18.39 18.53 4.74
CA ILE A 164 17.58 19.64 4.20
C ILE A 164 16.44 19.98 5.16
N LEU A 165 15.71 18.98 5.62
CA LEU A 165 14.55 19.15 6.50
C LEU A 165 14.83 18.53 7.87
N PHE A 166 14.90 19.35 8.93
CA PHE A 166 15.20 18.89 10.29
C PHE A 166 16.42 17.94 10.36
N ASN A 167 17.48 18.24 9.62
CA ASN A 167 18.68 17.41 9.48
C ASN A 167 18.43 16.03 8.82
N LEU A 168 17.33 15.86 8.10
CA LEU A 168 17.04 14.68 7.28
C LEU A 168 17.41 14.94 5.81
N PRO A 169 18.24 14.09 5.18
CA PRO A 169 18.52 14.18 3.76
C PRO A 169 17.32 13.79 2.91
N LEU A 170 17.18 14.43 1.76
CA LEU A 170 16.21 14.01 0.74
C LEU A 170 16.73 12.72 0.10
N LYS A 171 15.95 11.67 0.17
CA LYS A 171 16.27 10.35 -0.41
C LYS A 171 15.59 10.10 -1.75
N SER A 172 14.38 10.60 -1.94
CA SER A 172 13.72 10.52 -3.23
C SER A 172 12.71 11.66 -3.46
N PHE A 173 12.46 11.94 -4.73
CA PHE A 173 11.35 12.75 -5.20
C PHE A 173 10.57 11.95 -6.24
N ALA A 174 9.24 11.97 -6.16
CA ALA A 174 8.40 11.30 -7.13
C ALA A 174 7.25 12.19 -7.60
N ILE A 175 6.84 11.97 -8.84
CA ILE A 175 5.61 12.50 -9.42
C ILE A 175 4.76 11.31 -9.81
N SER A 176 3.49 11.32 -9.45
CA SER A 176 2.62 10.22 -9.80
C SER A 176 1.23 10.68 -10.25
N PHE A 177 0.68 9.89 -11.19
CA PHE A 177 -0.73 9.95 -11.55
C PHE A 177 -1.45 8.83 -10.81
N ASN A 178 -2.45 9.20 -10.02
CA ASN A 178 -3.18 8.29 -9.16
C ASN A 178 -4.67 8.37 -9.47
N HIS A 179 -5.30 7.21 -9.64
CA HIS A 179 -6.74 7.06 -9.68
C HIS A 179 -7.19 6.33 -8.43
N GLN A 180 -8.21 6.83 -7.75
CA GLN A 180 -8.81 6.15 -6.61
C GLN A 180 -10.32 6.05 -6.82
N SER A 181 -10.86 4.83 -6.69
CA SER A 181 -12.29 4.58 -6.87
C SER A 181 -12.77 3.42 -6.00
N ASN A 182 -14.09 3.37 -5.77
CA ASN A 182 -14.68 2.27 -5.02
C ASN A 182 -15.29 1.17 -5.91
N GLY A 183 -15.21 1.29 -7.22
CA GLY A 183 -15.71 0.28 -8.16
C GLY A 183 -17.23 0.07 -8.14
N ARG A 184 -17.96 0.92 -7.43
CA ARG A 184 -19.43 0.82 -7.36
C ARG A 184 -20.09 1.52 -8.54
N SER A 185 -21.34 1.18 -8.79
CA SER A 185 -22.17 1.80 -9.83
C SER A 185 -23.19 2.77 -9.23
N SER A 186 -23.83 3.54 -10.09
CA SER A 186 -24.95 4.42 -9.75
C SER A 186 -24.63 5.46 -8.67
N ASN A 187 -25.54 5.68 -7.74
CA ASN A 187 -25.43 6.70 -6.69
C ASN A 187 -24.33 6.43 -5.64
N LEU A 188 -23.78 5.23 -5.59
CA LEU A 188 -22.70 4.85 -4.67
C LEU A 188 -21.32 4.87 -5.36
N SER A 189 -21.26 5.11 -6.66
CA SER A 189 -20.01 5.26 -7.39
C SER A 189 -19.26 6.49 -6.87
N LEU A 190 -18.01 6.30 -6.47
CA LEU A 190 -17.09 7.35 -6.01
C LEU A 190 -15.70 7.09 -6.60
N GLY A 191 -15.07 8.15 -7.07
CA GLY A 191 -13.73 8.10 -7.60
C GLY A 191 -13.17 9.48 -7.86
N TRP A 192 -11.87 9.61 -7.98
CA TRP A 192 -11.16 10.84 -8.30
C TRP A 192 -9.76 10.57 -8.82
N ASN A 193 -9.24 11.53 -9.57
CA ASN A 193 -7.90 11.49 -10.14
C ASN A 193 -7.03 12.56 -9.49
N ARG A 194 -5.76 12.22 -9.22
CA ARG A 194 -4.78 13.12 -8.59
C ARG A 194 -3.46 13.09 -9.33
N LEU A 195 -2.86 14.27 -9.46
CA LEU A 195 -1.44 14.41 -9.73
C LEU A 195 -0.76 14.64 -8.37
N MET A 196 0.13 13.74 -7.98
CA MET A 196 0.76 13.75 -6.67
C MET A 196 2.26 14.01 -6.81
N PHE A 197 2.81 14.70 -5.82
CA PHE A 197 4.24 14.94 -5.67
C PHE A 197 4.67 14.40 -4.32
N ASN A 198 5.76 13.66 -4.27
CA ASN A 198 6.20 13.04 -3.03
C ASN A 198 7.69 13.31 -2.78
N TRP A 199 7.99 13.93 -1.66
CA TRP A 199 9.37 14.11 -1.14
C TRP A 199 9.57 13.17 0.03
N THR A 200 10.55 12.28 -0.07
CA THR A 200 10.90 11.35 1.02
C THR A 200 12.26 11.73 1.60
N PHE A 201 12.26 11.95 2.90
CA PHE A 201 13.45 12.25 3.70
C PHE A 201 13.67 11.08 4.67
N ALA A 202 14.91 10.61 4.80
CA ALA A 202 15.20 9.53 5.73
C ALA A 202 16.63 9.61 6.26
N ARG A 203 16.78 9.27 7.54
CA ARG A 203 18.07 9.05 8.20
C ARG A 203 17.91 7.97 9.27
N ASP A 204 18.82 7.00 9.28
CA ASP A 204 18.82 5.88 10.21
C ASP A 204 17.46 5.15 10.24
N ASN A 205 16.76 5.29 11.34
CA ASN A 205 15.48 4.62 11.59
C ASN A 205 14.25 5.49 11.33
N LEU A 206 14.44 6.76 10.90
CA LEU A 206 13.35 7.71 10.68
C LEU A 206 13.16 7.98 9.19
N THR A 207 11.92 7.86 8.74
CA THR A 207 11.48 8.24 7.40
C THR A 207 10.33 9.23 7.53
N VAL A 208 10.39 10.32 6.75
CA VAL A 208 9.32 11.31 6.64
C VAL A 208 9.02 11.50 5.16
N SER A 209 7.75 11.40 4.79
CA SER A 209 7.29 11.63 3.40
C SER A 209 6.20 12.69 3.42
N PHE A 210 6.37 13.70 2.57
CA PHE A 210 5.37 14.74 2.34
C PHE A 210 4.84 14.63 0.93
N LYS A 211 3.54 14.35 0.79
CA LYS A 211 2.87 14.02 -0.48
C LYS A 211 1.67 14.94 -0.71
N PRO A 212 1.85 16.17 -1.19
CA PRO A 212 0.75 17.01 -1.67
C PRO A 212 0.24 16.52 -3.03
N TRP A 213 -1.02 16.87 -3.33
CA TRP A 213 -1.64 16.56 -4.60
C TRP A 213 -2.52 17.68 -5.14
N ILE A 214 -2.71 17.61 -6.44
CA ILE A 214 -3.66 18.42 -7.19
C ILE A 214 -4.73 17.46 -7.72
N ARG A 215 -5.98 17.72 -7.39
CA ARG A 215 -7.09 17.00 -7.99
C ARG A 215 -7.21 17.35 -9.46
N MET A 216 -7.30 16.35 -10.31
CA MET A 216 -7.53 16.55 -11.73
C MET A 216 -9.03 16.69 -12.00
N PRO A 217 -9.43 17.62 -12.89
CA PRO A 217 -10.82 17.74 -13.32
C PRO A 217 -11.30 16.46 -13.98
N ASP A 218 -12.55 16.10 -13.74
CA ASP A 218 -13.24 14.99 -14.38
C ASP A 218 -14.52 15.55 -15.03
N ASP A 219 -14.74 15.26 -16.29
CA ASP A 219 -15.85 15.83 -17.07
C ASP A 219 -17.22 15.27 -16.66
N ASP A 220 -17.25 14.11 -16.03
CA ASP A 220 -18.49 13.38 -15.65
C ASP A 220 -18.98 13.68 -14.22
N ILE A 221 -18.66 14.85 -13.70
CA ILE A 221 -18.79 15.14 -12.27
C ILE A 221 -20.23 15.44 -11.86
N SER A 222 -20.86 14.47 -11.26
CA SER A 222 -21.94 14.74 -10.32
C SER A 222 -21.43 15.67 -9.20
N THR A 223 -22.29 16.59 -8.70
CA THR A 223 -21.97 17.52 -7.61
C THR A 223 -21.38 16.86 -6.35
N ARG A 224 -21.51 15.55 -6.23
CA ARG A 224 -21.04 14.72 -5.12
C ARG A 224 -19.50 14.62 -5.06
N TYR A 225 -18.81 14.66 -6.21
CA TYR A 225 -17.34 14.58 -6.27
C TYR A 225 -16.64 15.92 -6.03
N LYS A 226 -17.33 17.03 -6.20
CA LYS A 226 -16.73 18.38 -6.07
C LYS A 226 -16.19 18.71 -4.69
N GLN A 227 -16.58 17.95 -3.67
CA GLN A 227 -16.18 18.17 -2.27
C GLN A 227 -15.19 17.15 -1.72
N THR A 228 -14.66 16.25 -2.56
CA THR A 228 -13.72 15.22 -2.07
C THR A 228 -12.51 15.85 -1.42
N ASP A 229 -11.94 16.89 -2.02
CA ASP A 229 -10.78 17.63 -1.50
C ASP A 229 -11.05 18.26 -0.13
N ASP A 230 -12.29 18.69 0.12
CA ASP A 230 -12.68 19.30 1.39
C ASP A 230 -12.55 18.33 2.57
N TYR A 231 -12.70 17.02 2.31
CA TYR A 231 -12.68 15.98 3.34
C TYR A 231 -11.41 15.14 3.31
N MET A 232 -10.91 14.80 2.12
CA MET A 232 -9.72 13.98 1.95
C MET A 232 -8.43 14.76 2.15
N GLY A 233 -8.51 16.12 2.07
CA GLY A 233 -7.36 17.01 2.21
C GLY A 233 -6.60 17.23 0.92
N HIS A 234 -5.47 17.96 1.04
CA HIS A 234 -4.62 18.35 -0.08
C HIS A 234 -3.21 17.77 0.00
N PHE A 235 -2.89 17.05 1.06
CA PHE A 235 -1.60 16.41 1.27
C PHE A 235 -1.73 15.22 2.22
N GLU A 236 -0.71 14.39 2.18
CA GLU A 236 -0.41 13.35 3.16
C GLU A 236 0.98 13.59 3.73
N LEU A 237 1.08 13.62 5.05
CA LEU A 237 2.34 13.56 5.77
C LEU A 237 2.44 12.19 6.43
N PHE A 238 3.40 11.40 5.96
CA PHE A 238 3.74 10.11 6.53
C PHE A 238 5.00 10.21 7.37
N THR A 239 5.01 9.57 8.53
CA THR A 239 6.21 9.40 9.36
C THR A 239 6.33 7.95 9.77
N GLY A 240 7.48 7.36 9.54
CA GLY A 240 7.82 6.00 9.94
C GLY A 240 9.04 5.97 10.84
N TYR A 241 8.99 5.20 11.92
CA TYR A 241 10.11 5.03 12.84
C TYR A 241 10.32 3.55 13.20
N LYS A 242 11.54 3.06 12.97
CA LYS A 242 11.93 1.70 13.30
C LYS A 242 12.70 1.69 14.64
N MET A 243 12.19 0.95 15.61
CA MET A 243 12.84 0.76 16.89
C MET A 243 13.06 -0.73 17.14
N ASN A 244 14.29 -1.21 16.95
CA ASN A 244 14.59 -2.63 16.98
C ASN A 244 13.72 -3.42 15.97
N ARG A 245 12.86 -4.31 16.47
CA ARG A 245 11.92 -5.10 15.67
C ARG A 245 10.52 -4.50 15.61
N HIS A 246 10.28 -3.35 16.26
CA HIS A 246 9.03 -2.62 16.23
C HIS A 246 9.03 -1.59 15.11
N LEU A 247 7.87 -1.36 14.49
CA LEU A 247 7.64 -0.28 13.54
C LEU A 247 6.51 0.57 14.06
N PHE A 248 6.72 1.87 14.07
CA PHE A 248 5.70 2.86 14.35
C PHE A 248 5.51 3.70 13.11
N SER A 249 4.28 4.01 12.76
CA SER A 249 4.04 5.00 11.71
C SER A 249 2.82 5.86 12.01
N SER A 250 2.83 7.05 11.44
CA SER A 250 1.68 7.94 11.44
C SER A 250 1.42 8.47 10.04
N THR A 251 0.15 8.63 9.71
CA THR A 251 -0.32 9.29 8.49
C THR A 251 -1.27 10.41 8.87
N ILE A 252 -1.00 11.60 8.36
CA ILE A 252 -1.82 12.79 8.61
C ILE A 252 -2.24 13.36 7.26
N ARG A 253 -3.54 13.67 7.13
CA ARG A 253 -4.11 14.43 6.01
C ARG A 253 -4.92 15.59 6.56
N ASN A 254 -4.95 16.71 5.83
CA ASN A 254 -5.73 17.88 6.23
C ASN A 254 -6.11 18.74 5.01
N ASN A 255 -7.26 19.40 5.08
CA ASN A 255 -7.74 20.30 4.05
C ASN A 255 -7.23 21.75 4.20
N LEU A 256 -6.49 22.06 5.27
CA LEU A 256 -5.87 23.35 5.57
C LEU A 256 -6.86 24.53 5.64
N LYS A 257 -8.16 24.29 5.76
CA LYS A 257 -9.16 25.35 5.87
C LYS A 257 -9.23 25.87 7.31
N THR A 258 -9.34 27.17 7.47
CA THR A 258 -9.58 27.81 8.79
C THR A 258 -11.01 27.56 9.26
N ASP A 259 -11.97 27.69 8.34
CA ASP A 259 -13.37 27.38 8.60
C ASP A 259 -13.72 26.00 8.00
N GLY A 260 -14.25 25.12 8.83
CA GLY A 260 -14.58 23.76 8.42
C GLY A 260 -13.35 22.87 8.21
N ASN A 261 -12.33 23.02 9.07
CA ASN A 261 -11.13 22.17 9.04
C ASN A 261 -11.51 20.70 9.18
N LYS A 262 -10.99 19.88 8.27
CA LYS A 262 -11.17 18.44 8.25
C LYS A 262 -9.82 17.78 8.07
N GLY A 263 -9.59 16.76 8.88
CA GLY A 263 -8.35 16.03 8.87
C GLY A 263 -8.56 14.55 9.15
N TYR A 264 -7.51 13.81 8.93
CA TYR A 264 -7.38 12.37 9.19
C TYR A 264 -6.06 12.11 9.87
N LEU A 265 -6.08 11.26 10.87
CA LEU A 265 -4.92 10.73 11.57
C LEU A 265 -5.00 9.21 11.57
N GLU A 266 -3.91 8.55 11.19
CA GLU A 266 -3.72 7.11 11.37
C GLU A 266 -2.42 6.88 12.13
N LEU A 267 -2.48 6.02 13.14
CA LEU A 267 -1.34 5.58 13.95
C LEU A 267 -1.23 4.06 13.86
N ASN A 268 -0.04 3.59 13.58
CA ASN A 268 0.24 2.16 13.42
C ASN A 268 1.39 1.73 14.33
N TRP A 269 1.26 0.54 14.88
CA TRP A 269 2.31 -0.14 15.61
C TRP A 269 2.39 -1.60 15.17
N ALA A 270 3.54 -1.97 14.57
CA ALA A 270 3.86 -3.35 14.28
C ALA A 270 4.90 -3.87 15.27
N PHE A 271 4.66 -5.06 15.82
CA PHE A 271 5.49 -5.68 16.85
C PHE A 271 5.78 -7.15 16.53
N PRO A 272 6.94 -7.67 16.95
CA PRO A 272 7.30 -9.05 16.67
C PRO A 272 6.41 -10.03 17.43
N ILE A 273 5.91 -11.06 16.73
CA ILE A 273 5.26 -12.22 17.36
C ILE A 273 6.28 -13.36 17.35
N LYS A 274 6.52 -13.97 18.52
CA LYS A 274 7.44 -15.12 18.64
C LYS A 274 6.91 -16.31 17.82
N LYS A 275 7.81 -16.97 17.07
CA LYS A 275 7.53 -18.19 16.30
C LYS A 275 6.60 -18.03 15.07
N ILE A 276 6.23 -16.80 14.70
CA ILE A 276 5.44 -16.53 13.51
C ILE A 276 6.23 -15.57 12.63
N GLY A 277 6.23 -15.78 11.30
CA GLY A 277 6.93 -14.94 10.32
C GLY A 277 6.32 -13.54 10.17
N PHE A 278 5.09 -13.32 10.65
CA PHE A 278 4.40 -12.03 10.57
C PHE A 278 4.56 -11.22 11.84
N LYS A 279 4.40 -9.90 11.73
CA LYS A 279 4.33 -8.99 12.89
C LYS A 279 2.88 -8.84 13.34
N GLY A 280 2.65 -8.72 14.65
CA GLY A 280 1.38 -8.21 15.16
C GLY A 280 1.20 -6.77 14.73
N PHE A 281 -0.03 -6.35 14.49
CA PHE A 281 -0.34 -5.03 13.98
C PHE A 281 -1.54 -4.42 14.69
N VAL A 282 -1.34 -3.23 15.25
CA VAL A 282 -2.39 -2.38 15.82
C VAL A 282 -2.47 -1.12 14.99
N GLN A 283 -3.67 -0.74 14.61
CA GLN A 283 -3.96 0.48 13.87
C GLN A 283 -5.07 1.26 14.58
N TYR A 284 -4.85 2.54 14.77
CA TYR A 284 -5.87 3.49 15.19
C TYR A 284 -6.03 4.56 14.13
N SER A 285 -7.27 4.82 13.71
CA SER A 285 -7.57 5.91 12.78
C SER A 285 -8.68 6.80 13.34
N TYR A 286 -8.60 8.09 12.97
CA TYR A 286 -9.57 9.09 13.40
C TYR A 286 -9.65 10.21 12.37
N GLY A 287 -10.87 10.56 12.00
CA GLY A 287 -11.10 11.68 11.10
C GLY A 287 -11.97 11.36 9.91
N TYR A 288 -11.71 12.07 8.82
CA TYR A 288 -12.49 12.00 7.58
C TYR A 288 -11.74 11.25 6.48
N GLY A 289 -12.47 10.58 5.59
CA GLY A 289 -11.86 9.97 4.41
C GLY A 289 -11.04 8.71 4.70
N GLU A 290 -11.41 7.92 5.72
CA GLU A 290 -10.83 6.59 5.89
C GLU A 290 -11.21 5.67 4.73
N SER A 291 -12.44 5.79 4.23
CA SER A 291 -12.94 5.12 3.03
C SER A 291 -13.64 6.12 2.11
N LEU A 292 -13.79 5.80 0.83
CA LEU A 292 -14.46 6.68 -0.12
C LEU A 292 -15.94 6.82 0.20
N ILE A 293 -16.61 5.74 0.60
CA ILE A 293 -18.03 5.82 0.89
C ILE A 293 -18.33 6.67 2.13
N ASP A 294 -17.45 6.65 3.13
CA ASP A 294 -17.59 7.38 4.38
C ASP A 294 -16.85 8.72 4.41
N TYR A 295 -16.29 9.19 3.29
CA TYR A 295 -15.35 10.31 3.29
C TYR A 295 -15.88 11.59 3.94
N ARG A 296 -17.21 11.79 3.92
CA ARG A 296 -17.88 12.95 4.56
C ARG A 296 -18.12 12.79 6.04
N HIS A 297 -17.89 11.60 6.57
CA HIS A 297 -18.19 11.27 7.96
C HIS A 297 -16.91 11.10 8.76
N LYS A 298 -16.97 11.53 10.01
CA LYS A 298 -15.87 11.40 10.94
C LYS A 298 -15.94 10.03 11.60
N VAL A 299 -14.95 9.21 11.35
CA VAL A 299 -14.86 7.85 11.88
C VAL A 299 -13.71 7.75 12.87
N SER A 300 -13.91 7.03 13.96
CA SER A 300 -12.86 6.54 14.86
C SER A 300 -12.83 5.03 14.77
N ARG A 301 -11.67 4.46 14.53
CA ARG A 301 -11.49 3.02 14.36
C ARG A 301 -10.27 2.53 15.12
N LEU A 302 -10.43 1.42 15.80
CA LEU A 302 -9.34 0.66 16.40
C LEU A 302 -9.31 -0.75 15.79
N SER A 303 -8.15 -1.15 15.32
CA SER A 303 -8.01 -2.44 14.63
C SER A 303 -6.81 -3.21 15.13
N LEU A 304 -6.94 -4.54 15.14
CA LEU A 304 -5.92 -5.48 15.59
C LEU A 304 -5.81 -6.67 14.60
N GLY A 305 -4.59 -7.06 14.28
CA GLY A 305 -4.33 -8.19 13.41
C GLY A 305 -2.86 -8.41 13.11
N VAL A 306 -2.54 -8.67 11.85
CA VAL A 306 -1.18 -8.99 11.41
C VAL A 306 -0.74 -8.11 10.24
N LEU A 307 0.53 -7.73 10.27
CA LEU A 307 1.26 -7.10 9.17
C LEU A 307 1.98 -8.20 8.39
N LEU A 308 1.70 -8.28 7.10
CA LEU A 308 2.29 -9.27 6.17
C LEU A 308 3.56 -8.74 5.53
N ALA A 309 3.53 -7.50 5.06
CA ALA A 309 4.66 -6.78 4.49
C ALA A 309 4.53 -5.29 4.77
N SER A 310 5.62 -4.56 4.77
CA SER A 310 5.65 -3.12 5.04
C SER A 310 6.50 -2.37 4.00
N TRP A 311 6.30 -1.07 3.95
CA TRP A 311 7.01 -0.05 3.16
C TRP A 311 8.49 0.08 3.52
N GLN A 312 9.27 -0.79 3.79
CA GLN A 312 10.68 -0.65 4.23
C GLN A 312 11.63 -0.40 3.06
#